data_7e59945dd52566841715cd2a5fb25fed
#
_entry.id   7e59945dd52566841715cd2a5fb25fed
#
_cell.length_a   1.000
_cell.length_b   1.000
_cell.length_c   1.000
_cell.angle_alpha   90.00
_cell.angle_beta   90.00
_cell.angle_gamma   90.00
#
_symmetry.space_group_name_H-M   'P 1'
#
loop_
_entity.id
_entity.type
_entity.pdbx_description
1 polymer ?
#
loop_
_entity_poly.entity_id
_entity_poly.type
_entity_poly.pdbx_seq_one_letter_code
_entity_poly.pdbx_strand_id
1 'polypeptide(L)'
;LNVPILQSEGWEGDDILGTMARLGEQAGCDMLLVTGDRDMYQLVTEHVNVVSTRKGLSDVTIMTPESVDDLYHGITPALVPDFYGLKGDTSDNIPGVPGIGPKKASALIAQYGSLDEVIAHADEVKGKMGENLRAHIDDALLSRKVATIRTDAPVELDFDATSFPAFSADEVSAALGTLGITAMQNRFLALIGDEGDAAAAASTFEMPTIERTAAGDAEALAAVASEVARAIEAGEWVAAVVDDDKEEGALF
;
A
#
# COMPACT_ATOMS: atom_id res chain seq x y z
N LEU A 1 21.83 -8.13 -9.70
CA LEU A 1 21.61 -7.07 -8.70
C LEU A 1 21.60 -7.61 -7.27
N ASN A 2 21.70 -8.93 -7.12
CA ASN A 2 21.67 -9.65 -5.84
C ASN A 2 20.45 -9.29 -4.95
N VAL A 3 19.34 -8.87 -5.57
CA VAL A 3 18.07 -8.68 -4.86
C VAL A 3 17.49 -10.05 -4.54
N PRO A 4 17.24 -10.39 -3.27
CA PRO A 4 16.66 -11.68 -2.88
C PRO A 4 15.28 -11.88 -3.52
N ILE A 5 15.05 -13.10 -4.00
CA ILE A 5 13.75 -13.53 -4.50
C ILE A 5 13.22 -14.59 -3.53
N LEU A 6 12.10 -14.29 -2.88
CA LEU A 6 11.46 -15.20 -1.95
C LEU A 6 10.31 -15.93 -2.66
N GLN A 7 10.30 -17.25 -2.52
CA GLN A 7 9.24 -18.11 -3.04
C GLN A 7 8.94 -19.21 -2.03
N SER A 8 7.68 -19.58 -1.93
CA SER A 8 7.24 -20.70 -1.11
C SER A 8 6.10 -21.42 -1.83
N GLU A 9 6.24 -22.74 -2.00
CA GLU A 9 5.23 -23.55 -2.68
C GLU A 9 3.91 -23.55 -1.90
N GLY A 10 2.80 -23.31 -2.60
CA GLY A 10 1.46 -23.25 -2.01
C GLY A 10 1.12 -21.92 -1.29
N TRP A 11 1.96 -20.89 -1.42
CA TRP A 11 1.75 -19.55 -0.89
C TRP A 11 1.70 -18.54 -2.01
N GLU A 12 0.85 -17.53 -1.86
CA GLU A 12 0.78 -16.41 -2.79
C GLU A 12 1.88 -15.38 -2.50
N GLY A 13 2.21 -14.56 -3.50
CA GLY A 13 3.18 -13.47 -3.34
C GLY A 13 2.79 -12.49 -2.23
N ASP A 14 1.48 -12.25 -2.11
CA ASP A 14 0.89 -11.35 -1.12
C ASP A 14 1.07 -11.86 0.31
N ASP A 15 0.93 -13.19 0.52
CA ASP A 15 1.20 -13.82 1.82
C ASP A 15 2.68 -13.70 2.21
N ILE A 16 3.57 -13.84 1.22
CA ILE A 16 5.02 -13.66 1.44
C ILE A 16 5.31 -12.21 1.80
N LEU A 17 4.76 -11.24 1.07
CA LEU A 17 4.91 -9.81 1.38
C LEU A 17 4.33 -9.48 2.76
N GLY A 18 3.15 -9.99 3.10
CA GLY A 18 2.54 -9.82 4.41
C GLY A 18 3.37 -10.42 5.55
N THR A 19 3.96 -11.59 5.29
CA THR A 19 4.87 -12.23 6.26
C THR A 19 6.14 -11.40 6.45
N MET A 20 6.74 -10.91 5.37
CA MET A 20 7.94 -10.07 5.43
C MET A 20 7.66 -8.74 6.12
N ALA A 21 6.50 -8.11 5.85
CA ALA A 21 6.08 -6.89 6.53
C ALA A 21 6.01 -7.10 8.05
N ARG A 22 5.34 -8.17 8.49
CA ARG A 22 5.24 -8.52 9.92
C ARG A 22 6.62 -8.80 10.55
N LEU A 23 7.48 -9.57 9.86
CA LEU A 23 8.82 -9.89 10.39
C LEU A 23 9.69 -8.65 10.48
N GLY A 24 9.65 -7.75 9.49
CA GLY A 24 10.39 -6.50 9.50
C GLY A 24 9.92 -5.57 10.62
N GLU A 25 8.61 -5.39 10.77
CA GLU A 25 8.04 -4.60 11.86
C GLU A 25 8.42 -5.16 13.24
N GLN A 26 8.36 -6.48 13.44
CA GLN A 26 8.82 -7.14 14.67
C GLN A 26 10.31 -6.96 14.94
N ALA A 27 11.10 -6.81 13.90
CA ALA A 27 12.54 -6.50 14.02
C ALA A 27 12.81 -4.99 14.23
N GLY A 28 11.78 -4.15 14.28
CA GLY A 28 11.89 -2.70 14.47
C GLY A 28 12.26 -1.93 13.20
N CYS A 29 11.95 -2.49 12.04
CA CYS A 29 12.18 -1.84 10.73
C CYS A 29 10.93 -1.14 10.24
N ASP A 30 11.09 0.01 9.58
CA ASP A 30 10.05 0.58 8.74
C ASP A 30 10.01 -0.15 7.40
N MET A 31 8.83 -0.61 7.01
CA MET A 31 8.63 -1.44 5.84
C MET A 31 7.89 -0.66 4.74
N LEU A 32 8.39 -0.77 3.50
CA LEU A 32 7.76 -0.20 2.32
C LEU A 32 7.39 -1.32 1.35
N LEU A 33 6.10 -1.61 1.23
CA LEU A 33 5.57 -2.62 0.31
C LEU A 33 5.26 -1.95 -1.04
N VAL A 34 6.05 -2.23 -2.07
CA VAL A 34 5.89 -1.63 -3.40
C VAL A 34 4.98 -2.52 -4.24
N THR A 35 3.72 -2.12 -4.42
CA THR A 35 2.73 -2.90 -5.16
C THR A 35 1.65 -2.02 -5.79
N GLY A 36 0.96 -2.53 -6.81
CA GLY A 36 -0.26 -1.94 -7.35
C GLY A 36 -1.55 -2.49 -6.74
N ASP A 37 -1.44 -3.49 -5.85
CA ASP A 37 -2.58 -4.18 -5.28
C ASP A 37 -3.13 -3.45 -4.05
N ARG A 38 -4.46 -3.26 -4.02
CA ARG A 38 -5.16 -2.60 -2.91
C ARG A 38 -5.39 -3.52 -1.71
N ASP A 39 -5.37 -4.81 -1.92
CA ASP A 39 -5.55 -5.77 -0.84
C ASP A 39 -4.43 -5.67 0.19
N MET A 40 -3.24 -5.25 -0.27
CA MET A 40 -2.10 -4.93 0.59
C MET A 40 -2.35 -3.80 1.61
N TYR A 41 -3.39 -2.98 1.40
CA TYR A 41 -3.69 -1.88 2.34
C TYR A 41 -4.12 -2.39 3.71
N GLN A 42 -4.54 -3.65 3.83
CA GLN A 42 -4.80 -4.30 5.11
C GLN A 42 -3.55 -4.46 5.99
N LEU A 43 -2.36 -4.44 5.38
CA LEU A 43 -1.07 -4.62 6.06
C LEU A 43 -0.48 -3.31 6.60
N VAL A 44 -1.09 -2.17 6.27
CA VAL A 44 -0.58 -0.85 6.65
C VAL A 44 -0.69 -0.65 8.15
N THR A 45 0.43 -0.24 8.77
CA THR A 45 0.56 0.14 10.17
C THR A 45 1.35 1.45 10.30
N GLU A 46 1.71 1.86 11.50
CA GLU A 46 2.62 3.00 11.71
C GLU A 46 4.02 2.75 11.12
N HIS A 47 4.44 1.47 11.03
CA HIS A 47 5.75 1.06 10.53
C HIS A 47 5.71 0.32 9.19
N VAL A 48 4.53 -0.01 8.68
CA VAL A 48 4.35 -0.66 7.37
C VAL A 48 3.53 0.24 6.47
N ASN A 49 4.12 0.72 5.38
CA ASN A 49 3.44 1.54 4.40
C ASN A 49 3.42 0.86 3.04
N VAL A 50 2.39 1.13 2.23
CA VAL A 50 2.30 0.63 0.86
C VAL A 50 2.62 1.75 -0.11
N VAL A 51 3.62 1.54 -0.96
CA VAL A 51 3.94 2.40 -2.10
C VAL A 51 3.12 1.93 -3.28
N SER A 52 1.99 2.57 -3.50
CA SER A 52 1.05 2.21 -4.58
C SER A 52 1.56 2.71 -5.93
N THR A 53 1.80 1.78 -6.86
CA THR A 53 2.31 2.06 -8.21
C THR A 53 1.21 2.08 -9.28
N ARG A 54 -0.06 2.20 -8.89
CA ARG A 54 -1.22 2.10 -9.80
C ARG A 54 -1.23 3.12 -10.92
N LYS A 55 -0.69 4.31 -10.68
CA LYS A 55 -0.55 5.36 -11.70
C LYS A 55 0.78 5.32 -12.44
N GLY A 56 1.58 4.28 -12.21
CA GLY A 56 2.92 4.09 -12.75
C GLY A 56 4.02 4.40 -11.73
N LEU A 57 5.27 4.17 -12.14
CA LEU A 57 6.42 4.35 -11.24
C LEU A 57 6.80 5.83 -11.04
N SER A 58 6.31 6.72 -11.88
CA SER A 58 6.55 8.18 -11.80
C SER A 58 5.49 8.93 -10.99
N ASP A 59 4.41 8.26 -10.61
CA ASP A 59 3.31 8.83 -9.81
C ASP A 59 2.89 7.77 -8.77
N VAL A 60 3.70 7.66 -7.73
CA VAL A 60 3.46 6.73 -6.63
C VAL A 60 2.71 7.45 -5.50
N THR A 61 1.86 6.72 -4.81
CA THR A 61 1.18 7.20 -3.61
C THR A 61 1.61 6.34 -2.44
N ILE A 62 2.04 6.96 -1.35
CA ILE A 62 2.33 6.23 -0.11
C ILE A 62 1.04 6.13 0.70
N MET A 63 0.63 4.88 0.96
CA MET A 63 -0.55 4.58 1.74
C MET A 63 -0.14 4.40 3.20
N THR A 64 -0.59 5.32 4.04
CA THR A 64 -0.49 5.30 5.51
C THR A 64 -1.82 4.87 6.12
N PRO A 65 -1.92 4.60 7.44
CA PRO A 65 -3.20 4.31 8.09
C PRO A 65 -4.27 5.36 7.80
N GLU A 66 -3.92 6.65 7.81
CA GLU A 66 -4.83 7.76 7.53
C GLU A 66 -5.27 7.76 6.07
N SER A 67 -4.34 7.51 5.13
CA SER A 67 -4.66 7.44 3.70
C SER A 67 -5.62 6.30 3.37
N VAL A 68 -5.51 5.18 4.09
CA VAL A 68 -6.43 4.03 3.95
C VAL A 68 -7.80 4.39 4.51
N ASP A 69 -7.84 5.02 5.69
CA ASP A 69 -9.08 5.49 6.30
C ASP A 69 -9.83 6.49 5.40
N ASP A 70 -9.12 7.48 4.87
CA ASP A 70 -9.65 8.47 3.93
C ASP A 70 -10.19 7.80 2.65
N LEU A 71 -9.41 6.85 2.06
CA LEU A 71 -9.79 6.15 0.84
C LEU A 71 -11.07 5.33 1.00
N TYR A 72 -11.24 4.69 2.13
CA TYR A 72 -12.35 3.78 2.41
C TYR A 72 -13.43 4.40 3.34
N HIS A 73 -13.33 5.72 3.60
CA HIS A 73 -14.33 6.49 4.36
C HIS A 73 -14.60 5.95 5.77
N GLY A 74 -13.56 5.86 6.58
CA GLY A 74 -13.63 5.42 7.96
C GLY A 74 -13.31 3.94 8.16
N ILE A 75 -12.67 3.29 7.19
CA ILE A 75 -12.21 1.90 7.30
C ILE A 75 -10.71 1.89 7.58
N THR A 76 -10.34 1.45 8.77
CA THR A 76 -8.93 1.25 9.11
C THR A 76 -8.30 0.08 8.33
N PRO A 77 -6.96 0.02 8.18
CA PRO A 77 -6.29 -1.09 7.51
C PRO A 77 -6.77 -2.47 7.95
N ALA A 78 -6.92 -2.69 9.25
CA ALA A 78 -7.36 -3.97 9.82
C ALA A 78 -8.78 -4.40 9.37
N LEU A 79 -9.62 -3.47 8.92
CA LEU A 79 -10.99 -3.71 8.47
C LEU A 79 -11.11 -3.84 6.94
N VAL A 80 -10.01 -3.71 6.21
CA VAL A 80 -10.01 -3.88 4.74
C VAL A 80 -10.52 -5.26 4.33
N PRO A 81 -10.14 -6.38 4.98
CA PRO A 81 -10.73 -7.68 4.67
C PRO A 81 -12.24 -7.73 4.89
N ASP A 82 -12.76 -7.10 5.94
CA ASP A 82 -14.20 -7.02 6.23
C ASP A 82 -14.95 -6.22 5.16
N PHE A 83 -14.33 -5.14 4.70
CA PHE A 83 -14.85 -4.34 3.59
C PHE A 83 -14.98 -5.17 2.30
N TYR A 84 -13.96 -5.96 1.95
CA TYR A 84 -14.01 -6.87 0.81
C TYR A 84 -14.98 -8.02 1.05
N GLY A 85 -15.14 -8.48 2.28
CA GLY A 85 -16.18 -9.44 2.66
C GLY A 85 -17.58 -8.99 2.23
N LEU A 86 -17.90 -7.72 2.41
CA LEU A 86 -19.18 -7.14 2.00
C LEU A 86 -19.24 -6.76 0.52
N LYS A 87 -18.21 -6.03 0.05
CA LYS A 87 -18.17 -5.47 -1.32
C LYS A 87 -17.88 -6.55 -2.37
N GLY A 88 -17.07 -7.56 -2.00
CA GLY A 88 -16.46 -8.48 -2.95
C GLY A 88 -15.32 -7.84 -3.76
N ASP A 89 -14.68 -8.62 -4.62
CA ASP A 89 -13.79 -8.13 -5.67
C ASP A 89 -13.96 -8.95 -6.96
N THR A 90 -14.33 -8.27 -8.03
CA THR A 90 -14.58 -8.92 -9.32
C THR A 90 -13.28 -9.27 -10.05
N SER A 91 -12.16 -8.58 -9.75
CA SER A 91 -10.85 -8.92 -10.33
C SER A 91 -10.36 -10.28 -9.83
N ASP A 92 -10.61 -10.58 -8.57
CA ASP A 92 -10.17 -11.80 -7.91
C ASP A 92 -11.28 -12.85 -7.74
N ASN A 93 -12.41 -12.59 -8.41
CA ASN A 93 -13.59 -13.47 -8.37
C ASN A 93 -14.13 -13.66 -6.93
N ILE A 94 -14.02 -12.65 -6.10
CA ILE A 94 -14.54 -12.62 -4.72
C ILE A 94 -15.99 -12.13 -4.76
N PRO A 95 -16.99 -12.94 -4.34
CA PRO A 95 -18.40 -12.66 -4.60
C PRO A 95 -18.94 -11.47 -3.81
N GLY A 96 -18.58 -11.32 -2.53
CA GLY A 96 -19.19 -10.34 -1.63
C GLY A 96 -20.70 -10.55 -1.47
N VAL A 97 -21.40 -9.49 -1.08
CA VAL A 97 -22.86 -9.47 -0.93
C VAL A 97 -23.50 -8.72 -2.09
N PRO A 98 -24.39 -9.33 -2.89
CA PRO A 98 -25.05 -8.68 -4.02
C PRO A 98 -25.75 -7.38 -3.63
N GLY A 99 -25.43 -6.29 -4.34
CA GLY A 99 -26.03 -4.97 -4.10
C GLY A 99 -25.40 -4.16 -2.95
N ILE A 100 -24.33 -4.66 -2.32
CA ILE A 100 -23.49 -3.94 -1.40
C ILE A 100 -22.21 -3.55 -2.14
N GLY A 101 -22.16 -2.31 -2.64
CA GLY A 101 -20.97 -1.72 -3.24
C GLY A 101 -20.13 -0.95 -2.20
N PRO A 102 -19.02 -0.30 -2.62
CA PRO A 102 -18.06 0.31 -1.71
C PRO A 102 -18.68 1.23 -0.65
N LYS A 103 -19.47 2.22 -1.06
CA LYS A 103 -20.10 3.18 -0.13
C LYS A 103 -20.97 2.50 0.93
N LYS A 104 -21.70 1.44 0.55
CA LYS A 104 -22.57 0.72 1.49
C LYS A 104 -21.75 -0.17 2.43
N ALA A 105 -20.71 -0.81 1.92
CA ALA A 105 -19.79 -1.62 2.73
C ALA A 105 -19.11 -0.76 3.81
N SER A 106 -18.54 0.38 3.42
CA SER A 106 -17.96 1.33 4.38
C SER A 106 -18.98 1.82 5.41
N ALA A 107 -20.18 2.20 4.97
CA ALA A 107 -21.22 2.68 5.88
C ALA A 107 -21.66 1.61 6.88
N LEU A 108 -21.79 0.35 6.48
CA LEU A 108 -22.15 -0.75 7.37
C LEU A 108 -21.05 -1.02 8.41
N ILE A 109 -19.79 -1.07 7.98
CA ILE A 109 -18.66 -1.29 8.89
C ILE A 109 -18.50 -0.09 9.83
N ALA A 110 -18.61 1.14 9.34
CA ALA A 110 -18.57 2.33 10.19
C ALA A 110 -19.69 2.35 11.24
N GLN A 111 -20.87 1.82 10.90
CA GLN A 111 -22.00 1.76 11.81
C GLN A 111 -21.86 0.64 12.86
N TYR A 112 -21.39 -0.53 12.48
CA TYR A 112 -21.42 -1.72 13.33
C TYR A 112 -20.02 -2.15 13.82
N GLY A 113 -18.94 -1.64 13.22
CA GLY A 113 -17.56 -1.86 13.65
C GLY A 113 -16.81 -2.95 12.87
N SER A 114 -17.46 -4.05 12.48
CA SER A 114 -16.84 -5.17 11.76
C SER A 114 -17.85 -5.95 10.93
N LEU A 115 -17.39 -6.83 10.05
CA LEU A 115 -18.26 -7.73 9.30
C LEU A 115 -19.05 -8.67 10.24
N ASP A 116 -18.44 -9.14 11.32
CA ASP A 116 -19.12 -10.01 12.27
C ASP A 116 -20.29 -9.27 12.95
N GLU A 117 -20.07 -8.01 13.33
CA GLU A 117 -21.12 -7.18 13.90
C GLU A 117 -22.19 -6.79 12.87
N VAL A 118 -21.82 -6.53 11.62
CA VAL A 118 -22.78 -6.33 10.53
C VAL A 118 -23.67 -7.56 10.36
N ILE A 119 -23.10 -8.75 10.42
CA ILE A 119 -23.86 -10.02 10.33
C ILE A 119 -24.75 -10.21 11.56
N ALA A 120 -24.24 -9.95 12.77
CA ALA A 120 -25.02 -10.06 14.00
C ALA A 120 -26.24 -9.13 14.00
N HIS A 121 -26.14 -7.98 13.37
CA HIS A 121 -27.21 -6.98 13.26
C HIS A 121 -27.91 -6.99 11.88
N ALA A 122 -27.78 -8.07 11.09
CA ALA A 122 -28.34 -8.16 9.74
C ALA A 122 -29.86 -7.98 9.68
N ASP A 123 -30.58 -8.26 10.77
CA ASP A 123 -32.03 -8.08 10.87
C ASP A 123 -32.43 -6.60 11.01
N GLU A 124 -31.53 -5.75 11.48
CA GLU A 124 -31.75 -4.31 11.58
C GLU A 124 -31.59 -3.60 10.23
N VAL A 125 -30.86 -4.22 9.29
CA VAL A 125 -30.63 -3.68 7.94
C VAL A 125 -31.90 -3.85 7.11
N LYS A 126 -32.53 -2.73 6.75
CA LYS A 126 -33.83 -2.70 6.08
C LYS A 126 -33.72 -2.88 4.55
N GLY A 127 -34.86 -3.31 3.98
CA GLY A 127 -35.05 -3.38 2.53
C GLY A 127 -34.20 -4.44 1.84
N LYS A 128 -34.01 -4.28 0.53
CA LYS A 128 -33.32 -5.28 -0.31
C LYS A 128 -31.88 -5.54 0.11
N MET A 129 -31.21 -4.54 0.66
CA MET A 129 -29.84 -4.70 1.17
C MET A 129 -29.78 -5.68 2.34
N GLY A 130 -30.69 -5.56 3.32
CA GLY A 130 -30.77 -6.50 4.45
C GLY A 130 -31.19 -7.91 4.02
N GLU A 131 -32.11 -8.02 3.07
CA GLU A 131 -32.49 -9.33 2.49
C GLU A 131 -31.28 -10.00 1.84
N ASN A 132 -30.52 -9.27 1.03
CA ASN A 132 -29.33 -9.78 0.37
C ASN A 132 -28.24 -10.15 1.38
N LEU A 133 -28.01 -9.28 2.39
CA LEU A 133 -27.04 -9.57 3.45
C LEU A 133 -27.34 -10.89 4.16
N ARG A 134 -28.58 -11.09 4.62
CA ARG A 134 -28.99 -12.33 5.28
C ARG A 134 -28.91 -13.57 4.38
N ALA A 135 -29.17 -13.40 3.10
CA ALA A 135 -29.11 -14.51 2.13
C ALA A 135 -27.68 -14.91 1.72
N HIS A 136 -26.69 -14.01 1.93
CA HIS A 136 -25.31 -14.19 1.46
C HIS A 136 -24.27 -14.03 2.58
N ILE A 137 -24.63 -14.42 3.81
CA ILE A 137 -23.71 -14.41 4.96
C ILE A 137 -22.48 -15.28 4.69
N ASP A 138 -22.71 -16.49 4.19
CA ASP A 138 -21.63 -17.45 3.88
C ASP A 138 -20.70 -16.90 2.78
N ASP A 139 -21.25 -16.23 1.78
CA ASP A 139 -20.48 -15.58 0.72
C ASP A 139 -19.63 -14.42 1.28
N ALA A 140 -20.18 -13.63 2.20
CA ALA A 140 -19.46 -12.55 2.85
C ALA A 140 -18.28 -13.07 3.71
N LEU A 141 -18.52 -14.12 4.49
CA LEU A 141 -17.49 -14.73 5.33
C LEU A 141 -16.39 -15.41 4.47
N LEU A 142 -16.79 -16.09 3.39
CA LEU A 142 -15.84 -16.66 2.43
C LEU A 142 -15.02 -15.55 1.75
N SER A 143 -15.67 -14.47 1.32
CA SER A 143 -15.01 -13.33 0.68
C SER A 143 -13.98 -12.69 1.59
N ARG A 144 -14.32 -12.44 2.86
CA ARG A 144 -13.36 -11.96 3.86
C ARG A 144 -12.19 -12.91 4.02
N LYS A 145 -12.47 -14.21 4.14
CA LYS A 145 -11.42 -15.21 4.31
C LYS A 145 -10.44 -15.24 3.13
N VAL A 146 -10.96 -15.14 1.90
CA VAL A 146 -10.12 -15.14 0.69
C VAL A 146 -9.33 -13.83 0.57
N ALA A 147 -9.96 -12.70 0.88
CA ALA A 147 -9.31 -11.39 0.84
C ALA A 147 -8.29 -11.16 1.99
N THR A 148 -8.26 -12.04 3.00
CA THR A 148 -7.32 -11.89 4.13
C THR A 148 -5.97 -12.44 3.77
N ILE A 149 -4.97 -11.58 3.72
CA ILE A 149 -3.56 -11.93 3.49
C ILE A 149 -3.02 -12.67 4.72
N ARG A 150 -2.41 -13.80 4.49
CA ARG A 150 -1.72 -14.56 5.54
C ARG A 150 -0.34 -13.98 5.79
N THR A 151 0.06 -13.98 7.06
CA THR A 151 1.35 -13.42 7.49
C THR A 151 2.23 -14.46 8.17
N ASP A 152 1.98 -15.75 7.89
CA ASP A 152 2.67 -16.89 8.49
C ASP A 152 3.31 -17.82 7.44
N ALA A 153 3.64 -17.29 6.27
CA ALA A 153 4.39 -18.03 5.24
C ALA A 153 5.76 -18.49 5.79
N PRO A 154 6.23 -19.68 5.42
CA PRO A 154 7.49 -20.23 5.90
C PRO A 154 8.69 -19.60 5.18
N VAL A 155 8.87 -18.29 5.38
CA VAL A 155 9.98 -17.48 4.87
C VAL A 155 10.68 -16.79 6.05
N GLU A 156 11.97 -16.54 5.87
CA GLU A 156 12.80 -15.89 6.87
C GLU A 156 13.28 -14.53 6.36
N LEU A 157 13.40 -13.56 7.26
CA LEU A 157 14.00 -12.27 7.00
C LEU A 157 15.50 -12.35 7.30
N ASP A 158 16.32 -12.30 6.25
CA ASP A 158 17.78 -12.28 6.34
C ASP A 158 18.26 -10.85 6.00
N PHE A 159 18.66 -10.09 7.02
CA PHE A 159 19.15 -8.73 6.85
C PHE A 159 20.45 -8.65 6.06
N ASP A 160 21.33 -9.64 6.18
CA ASP A 160 22.61 -9.67 5.45
C ASP A 160 22.35 -9.87 3.95
N ALA A 161 21.41 -10.77 3.62
CA ALA A 161 21.01 -11.01 2.23
C ALA A 161 20.21 -9.85 1.62
N THR A 162 19.56 -9.02 2.45
CA THR A 162 18.75 -7.88 2.00
C THR A 162 19.48 -6.55 1.98
N SER A 163 20.76 -6.51 2.40
CA SER A 163 21.58 -5.31 2.34
C SER A 163 21.73 -4.80 0.90
N PHE A 164 21.52 -3.49 0.69
CA PHE A 164 21.64 -2.84 -0.61
C PHE A 164 22.66 -1.69 -0.53
N PRO A 165 23.54 -1.52 -1.54
CA PRO A 165 23.72 -2.36 -2.71
C PRO A 165 24.60 -3.59 -2.42
N ALA A 166 24.17 -4.78 -2.87
CA ALA A 166 24.95 -6.03 -2.77
C ALA A 166 25.61 -6.41 -4.11
N PHE A 167 26.05 -5.43 -4.90
CA PHE A 167 26.64 -5.62 -6.22
C PHE A 167 27.68 -4.56 -6.53
N SER A 168 28.62 -4.88 -7.44
CA SER A 168 29.63 -3.95 -7.96
C SER A 168 29.24 -3.42 -9.35
N ALA A 169 29.90 -2.32 -9.77
CA ALA A 169 29.74 -1.76 -11.11
C ALA A 169 30.03 -2.78 -12.22
N ASP A 170 31.05 -3.61 -12.03
CA ASP A 170 31.46 -4.62 -13.01
C ASP A 170 30.40 -5.73 -13.15
N GLU A 171 29.83 -6.21 -12.03
CA GLU A 171 28.75 -7.21 -12.04
C GLU A 171 27.51 -6.70 -12.74
N VAL A 172 27.10 -5.44 -12.47
CA VAL A 172 25.96 -4.81 -13.14
C VAL A 172 26.21 -4.65 -14.62
N SER A 173 27.40 -4.18 -15.01
CA SER A 173 27.77 -3.99 -16.42
C SER A 173 27.77 -5.33 -17.18
N ALA A 174 28.33 -6.38 -16.59
CA ALA A 174 28.33 -7.70 -17.16
C ALA A 174 26.92 -8.30 -17.30
N ALA A 175 26.09 -8.21 -16.27
CA ALA A 175 24.73 -8.73 -16.28
C ALA A 175 23.84 -8.00 -17.29
N LEU A 176 23.85 -6.68 -17.31
CA LEU A 176 23.07 -5.87 -18.25
C LEU A 176 23.57 -6.04 -19.69
N GLY A 177 24.91 -6.18 -19.89
CA GLY A 177 25.50 -6.48 -21.19
C GLY A 177 25.04 -7.83 -21.74
N THR A 178 25.00 -8.87 -20.91
CA THR A 178 24.47 -10.20 -21.29
C THR A 178 23.00 -10.15 -21.72
N LEU A 179 22.20 -9.30 -21.08
CA LEU A 179 20.78 -9.11 -21.40
C LEU A 179 20.54 -8.13 -22.55
N GLY A 180 21.58 -7.47 -23.07
CA GLY A 180 21.45 -6.43 -24.10
C GLY A 180 20.81 -5.13 -23.61
N ILE A 181 20.75 -4.90 -22.28
CA ILE A 181 20.10 -3.74 -21.65
C ILE A 181 21.16 -2.64 -21.43
N THR A 182 21.52 -1.91 -22.48
CA THR A 182 22.54 -0.85 -22.39
C THR A 182 22.00 0.49 -21.90
N ALA A 183 20.75 0.81 -22.22
CA ALA A 183 20.16 2.11 -21.88
C ALA A 183 20.01 2.37 -20.36
N MET A 184 19.88 1.32 -19.56
CA MET A 184 19.75 1.42 -18.10
C MET A 184 21.08 1.32 -17.36
N GLN A 185 22.15 0.89 -18.02
CA GLN A 185 23.44 0.68 -17.38
C GLN A 185 23.95 1.92 -16.64
N ASN A 186 23.96 3.08 -17.29
CA ASN A 186 24.41 4.33 -16.67
C ASN A 186 23.53 4.75 -15.47
N ARG A 187 22.24 4.45 -15.51
CA ARG A 187 21.33 4.74 -14.39
C ARG A 187 21.62 3.86 -13.18
N PHE A 188 21.91 2.57 -13.40
CA PHE A 188 22.31 1.67 -12.32
C PHE A 188 23.69 2.04 -11.75
N LEU A 189 24.64 2.38 -12.61
CA LEU A 189 25.96 2.79 -12.17
C LEU A 189 25.92 4.09 -11.33
N ALA A 190 25.02 5.00 -11.67
CA ALA A 190 24.80 6.22 -10.90
C ALA A 190 24.22 5.96 -9.49
N LEU A 191 23.52 4.83 -9.26
CA LEU A 191 23.02 4.44 -7.94
C LEU A 191 24.12 3.87 -7.02
N ILE A 192 25.25 3.40 -7.58
CA ILE A 192 26.32 2.80 -6.80
C ILE A 192 27.27 3.88 -6.26
N GLY A 193 27.32 5.07 -6.90
CA GLY A 193 28.25 6.14 -6.55
C GLY A 193 29.73 5.79 -6.80
N ASP A 194 30.62 6.74 -6.63
CA ASP A 194 32.05 6.43 -6.42
C ASP A 194 32.17 5.75 -5.04
N GLU A 195 33.04 4.74 -4.94
CA GLU A 195 33.16 3.75 -3.82
C GLU A 195 33.18 4.30 -2.36
N GLY A 196 33.01 5.60 -2.17
CA GLY A 196 32.97 6.28 -0.87
C GLY A 196 31.57 6.66 -0.33
N ASP A 197 30.56 6.77 -1.21
CA ASP A 197 29.25 7.34 -0.83
C ASP A 197 28.09 6.33 -0.73
N ALA A 198 28.27 5.10 -1.23
CA ALA A 198 27.18 4.11 -1.26
C ALA A 198 26.71 3.67 0.16
N ALA A 199 27.65 3.59 1.11
CA ALA A 199 27.33 3.30 2.51
C ALA A 199 26.66 4.50 3.22
N ALA A 200 26.92 5.73 2.77
CA ALA A 200 26.29 6.93 3.29
C ALA A 200 24.89 7.13 2.69
N ALA A 201 24.64 6.74 1.44
CA ALA A 201 23.34 6.83 0.80
C ALA A 201 22.32 5.82 1.38
N ALA A 202 22.79 4.64 1.81
CA ALA A 202 21.94 3.64 2.47
C ALA A 202 21.53 4.05 3.91
N SER A 203 22.32 4.96 4.54
CA SER A 203 22.09 5.39 5.92
C SER A 203 21.25 6.65 6.07
N THR A 204 20.81 7.28 4.97
CA THR A 204 20.11 8.59 4.97
C THR A 204 18.75 8.60 4.31
N PHE A 205 18.12 7.45 4.07
CA PHE A 205 16.71 7.46 3.75
C PHE A 205 15.92 7.72 5.03
N GLU A 206 15.80 8.98 5.40
CA GLU A 206 14.80 9.40 6.36
C GLU A 206 13.44 9.37 5.66
N MET A 207 12.50 8.62 6.23
CA MET A 207 11.11 8.70 5.79
C MET A 207 10.68 10.17 5.79
N PRO A 208 10.14 10.68 4.69
CA PRO A 208 9.68 12.07 4.67
C PRO A 208 8.63 12.25 5.76
N THR A 209 8.86 13.20 6.65
CA THR A 209 7.86 13.61 7.64
C THR A 209 6.68 14.22 6.87
N ILE A 210 5.53 13.59 6.92
CA ILE A 210 4.32 14.09 6.26
C ILE A 210 3.73 15.17 7.17
N GLU A 211 4.06 16.42 6.93
CA GLU A 211 3.37 17.56 7.55
C GLU A 211 2.10 17.87 6.74
N ARG A 212 0.95 17.71 7.38
CA ARG A 212 -0.34 18.10 6.80
C ARG A 212 -0.60 19.57 7.10
N THR A 213 -0.55 20.42 6.10
CA THR A 213 -0.98 21.84 6.19
C THR A 213 -2.33 21.98 5.50
N ALA A 214 -3.37 22.24 6.26
CA ALA A 214 -4.69 22.56 5.69
C ALA A 214 -4.66 23.99 5.14
N ALA A 215 -4.73 24.14 3.82
CA ALA A 215 -4.84 25.43 3.17
C ALA A 215 -6.33 25.76 2.95
N GLY A 216 -6.91 26.55 3.85
CA GLY A 216 -8.33 26.92 3.80
C GLY A 216 -8.70 28.04 2.81
N ASP A 217 -7.69 28.70 2.20
CA ASP A 217 -7.89 29.79 1.26
C ASP A 217 -6.73 29.91 0.25
N ALA A 218 -6.90 30.75 -0.75
CA ALA A 218 -5.92 30.96 -1.82
C ALA A 218 -4.57 31.49 -1.35
N GLU A 219 -4.50 32.23 -0.23
CA GLU A 219 -3.27 32.78 0.32
C GLU A 219 -2.45 31.68 1.01
N ALA A 220 -3.11 30.82 1.78
CA ALA A 220 -2.51 29.62 2.40
C ALA A 220 -2.01 28.64 1.33
N LEU A 221 -2.76 28.44 0.25
CA LEU A 221 -2.35 27.60 -0.88
C LEU A 221 -1.09 28.16 -1.58
N ALA A 222 -1.02 29.49 -1.79
CA ALA A 222 0.15 30.14 -2.37
C ALA A 222 1.39 30.05 -1.48
N ALA A 223 1.22 30.06 -0.16
CA ALA A 223 2.31 29.88 0.80
C ALA A 223 2.87 28.46 0.73
N VAL A 224 1.99 27.43 0.72
CA VAL A 224 2.39 26.02 0.56
C VAL A 224 3.09 25.79 -0.78
N ALA A 225 2.56 26.35 -1.89
CA ALA A 225 3.18 26.23 -3.20
C ALA A 225 4.60 26.86 -3.24
N SER A 226 4.79 27.97 -2.55
CA SER A 226 6.11 28.63 -2.45
C SER A 226 7.10 27.81 -1.60
N GLU A 227 6.62 27.14 -0.57
CA GLU A 227 7.43 26.27 0.28
C GLU A 227 7.85 24.98 -0.47
N VAL A 228 6.93 24.38 -1.19
CA VAL A 228 7.19 23.25 -2.10
C VAL A 228 8.23 23.62 -3.16
N ALA A 229 8.09 24.76 -3.81
CA ALA A 229 9.05 25.22 -4.81
C ALA A 229 10.46 25.41 -4.22
N ARG A 230 10.55 25.96 -3.02
CA ARG A 230 11.83 26.17 -2.32
C ARG A 230 12.49 24.83 -1.93
N ALA A 231 11.71 23.87 -1.47
CA ALA A 231 12.22 22.55 -1.10
C ALA A 231 12.72 21.77 -2.34
N ILE A 232 12.01 21.88 -3.47
CA ILE A 232 12.45 21.32 -4.76
C ILE A 232 13.77 21.93 -5.22
N GLU A 233 13.93 23.27 -5.10
CA GLU A 233 15.18 23.94 -5.42
C GLU A 233 16.33 23.56 -4.49
N ALA A 234 16.03 23.19 -3.24
CA ALA A 234 17.00 22.69 -2.28
C ALA A 234 17.37 21.21 -2.48
N GLY A 235 16.71 20.52 -3.41
CA GLY A 235 16.89 19.07 -3.65
C GLY A 235 16.21 18.18 -2.61
N GLU A 236 15.27 18.73 -1.84
CA GLU A 236 14.48 18.00 -0.85
C GLU A 236 13.26 17.31 -1.52
N TRP A 237 12.88 16.15 -1.00
CA TRP A 237 11.68 15.46 -1.48
C TRP A 237 10.43 16.08 -0.83
N VAL A 238 9.51 16.57 -1.65
CA VAL A 238 8.24 17.12 -1.18
C VAL A 238 7.11 16.42 -1.93
N ALA A 239 6.14 15.90 -1.19
CA ALA A 239 4.88 15.45 -1.74
C ALA A 239 3.79 16.43 -1.30
N ALA A 240 3.15 17.10 -2.26
CA ALA A 240 1.99 17.93 -1.99
C ALA A 240 0.76 17.26 -2.63
N VAL A 241 -0.27 17.04 -1.84
CA VAL A 241 -1.59 16.59 -2.32
C VAL A 241 -2.52 17.80 -2.17
N VAL A 242 -3.06 18.27 -3.29
CA VAL A 242 -4.14 19.26 -3.28
C VAL A 242 -5.46 18.48 -3.39
N ASP A 243 -6.23 18.49 -2.32
CA ASP A 243 -7.59 17.96 -2.31
C ASP A 243 -8.54 19.13 -2.59
N ASP A 244 -9.25 19.05 -3.72
CA ASP A 244 -10.28 20.04 -4.06
C ASP A 244 -11.64 19.42 -3.70
N ASP A 245 -12.17 19.81 -2.55
CA ASP A 245 -13.47 19.36 -2.00
C ASP A 245 -14.68 19.69 -2.89
N LYS A 246 -14.46 20.02 -4.15
CA LYS A 246 -15.51 20.36 -5.11
C LYS A 246 -15.46 19.50 -6.37
N GLU A 247 -15.70 18.21 -6.22
CA GLU A 247 -16.45 17.48 -7.24
C GLU A 247 -16.73 16.03 -6.77
N GLU A 248 -17.95 15.80 -6.37
CA GLU A 248 -18.57 14.48 -6.41
C GLU A 248 -18.51 13.97 -7.85
N GLY A 249 -17.71 12.94 -8.12
CA GLY A 249 -17.93 12.13 -9.29
C GLY A 249 -16.80 11.93 -10.27
N ALA A 250 -15.64 11.51 -9.84
CA ALA A 250 -14.70 10.83 -10.73
C ALA A 250 -13.70 9.97 -9.92
N LEU A 251 -14.18 8.86 -9.41
CA LEU A 251 -13.34 7.75 -9.01
C LEU A 251 -13.56 6.64 -10.04
N PHE A 252 -12.68 6.57 -11.02
CA PHE A 252 -12.50 5.41 -11.88
C PHE A 252 -11.52 4.45 -11.23
#